data_d31d1d7702810f143669802192596d9a
#
_entry.id   d31d1d7702810f143669802192596d9a
#
_cell.length_a   1.000
_cell.length_b   1.000
_cell.length_c   1.000
_cell.angle_alpha   90.00
_cell.angle_beta   90.00
_cell.angle_gamma   90.00
#
_symmetry.space_group_name_H-M   'P 1'
#
loop_
_entity.id
_entity.type
_entity.pdbx_description
1 polymer ?
#
loop_
_entity_poly.entity_id
_entity_poly.type
_entity_poly.pdbx_seq_one_letter_code
_entity_poly.pdbx_strand_id
1 'polypeptide(L)'
;KIAMKKILLFFILISSFSFSQVVDYQGFMDFSYNDDSGKIILEIDNLDSEFLYINSLSRGVGNNDLGLDRGQLGNSRIVYFTKRGNKILLIQPNLKYISNSSNELENKAVKEAFARSVLFGFEIIEKSENIYKVDLTPFLISDAHGVSQRLRYSNSGSYNLNKSMSAIDLDRTKAFPENIEFDVLLTFTGNPSGNLVRSVTPTPSNLTVNQHHSFVKLPDNNYAKRNFDPRSGSN
;
A
#
# COMPACT_ATOMS: atom_id res chain seq x y z
N LYS A 1 23.88 16.56 73.87
CA LYS A 1 22.76 16.98 73.03
C LYS A 1 23.16 16.74 71.56
N ILE A 2 22.70 15.62 71.00
CA ILE A 2 22.96 15.25 69.62
C ILE A 2 21.76 15.78 68.80
N ALA A 3 22.04 16.73 67.90
CA ALA A 3 21.03 17.20 66.94
C ALA A 3 20.93 16.23 65.76
N MET A 4 19.84 15.52 65.68
CA MET A 4 19.50 14.70 64.53
C MET A 4 19.08 15.58 63.33
N LYS A 5 19.95 15.72 62.35
CA LYS A 5 19.57 16.31 61.05
C LYS A 5 18.66 15.35 60.30
N LYS A 6 17.41 15.73 60.12
CA LYS A 6 16.48 15.06 59.23
C LYS A 6 16.86 15.41 57.81
N ILE A 7 17.41 14.41 57.07
CA ILE A 7 17.63 14.50 55.64
C ILE A 7 16.28 14.17 54.98
N LEU A 8 15.64 15.19 54.39
CA LEU A 8 14.43 15.02 53.58
C LEU A 8 14.86 14.60 52.18
N LEU A 9 14.73 13.33 51.89
CA LEU A 9 14.97 12.79 50.54
C LEU A 9 13.80 13.18 49.66
N PHE A 10 13.98 14.17 48.81
CA PHE A 10 13.00 14.58 47.81
C PHE A 10 13.14 13.63 46.59
N PHE A 11 12.30 12.61 46.52
CA PHE A 11 12.17 11.77 45.34
C PHE A 11 11.45 12.57 44.24
N ILE A 12 12.22 13.13 43.30
CA ILE A 12 11.68 13.70 42.08
C ILE A 12 11.27 12.49 41.18
N LEU A 13 9.99 12.19 41.17
CA LEU A 13 9.39 11.26 40.18
C LEU A 13 9.46 11.99 38.84
N ILE A 14 10.52 11.74 38.06
CA ILE A 14 10.56 12.10 36.64
C ILE A 14 9.65 11.12 35.96
N SER A 15 8.38 11.48 35.77
CA SER A 15 7.49 10.78 34.85
C SER A 15 8.06 11.01 33.46
N SER A 16 8.73 10.00 32.93
CA SER A 16 9.10 9.94 31.51
C SER A 16 7.80 9.92 30.71
N PHE A 17 7.35 11.08 30.26
CA PHE A 17 6.34 11.14 29.20
C PHE A 17 7.02 10.60 27.95
N SER A 18 6.79 9.34 27.62
CA SER A 18 7.04 8.82 26.28
C SER A 18 6.08 9.55 25.36
N PHE A 19 6.56 10.57 24.68
CA PHE A 19 5.83 11.12 23.54
C PHE A 19 5.88 10.04 22.45
N SER A 20 4.72 9.53 22.07
CA SER A 20 4.58 8.73 20.84
C SER A 20 5.17 9.56 19.71
N GLN A 21 6.23 9.05 19.07
CA GLN A 21 6.86 9.75 17.97
C GLN A 21 6.00 9.54 16.71
N VAL A 22 5.18 10.53 16.42
CA VAL A 22 4.42 10.60 15.15
C VAL A 22 5.22 11.45 14.18
N VAL A 23 5.44 10.93 12.97
CA VAL A 23 6.11 11.64 11.88
C VAL A 23 5.09 11.91 10.80
N ASP A 24 4.89 13.19 10.48
CA ASP A 24 3.95 13.63 9.45
C ASP A 24 4.65 13.79 8.09
N TYR A 25 3.99 13.34 7.04
CA TYR A 25 4.41 13.45 5.65
C TYR A 25 3.37 14.23 4.86
N GLN A 26 3.79 15.27 4.17
CA GLN A 26 2.92 16.12 3.35
C GLN A 26 3.23 15.93 1.86
N GLY A 27 2.19 15.70 1.04
CA GLY A 27 2.37 15.45 -0.38
C GLY A 27 1.07 15.33 -1.17
N PHE A 28 1.04 14.46 -2.15
CA PHE A 28 -0.14 14.18 -2.97
C PHE A 28 -1.35 13.75 -2.11
N MET A 29 -1.10 12.98 -1.07
CA MET A 29 -1.99 12.70 0.04
C MET A 29 -1.15 12.78 1.30
N ASP A 30 -1.67 13.40 2.33
CA ASP A 30 -0.98 13.51 3.61
C ASP A 30 -1.11 12.20 4.38
N PHE A 31 -0.06 11.82 5.09
CA PHE A 31 -0.09 10.66 5.97
C PHE A 31 0.85 10.86 7.16
N SER A 32 0.61 10.10 8.20
CA SER A 32 1.51 10.04 9.36
C SER A 32 1.95 8.62 9.66
N TYR A 33 3.15 8.49 10.22
CA TYR A 33 3.66 7.24 10.77
C TYR A 33 3.75 7.36 12.29
N ASN A 34 3.20 6.40 12.99
CA ASN A 34 3.31 6.29 14.44
C ASN A 34 4.30 5.16 14.79
N ASP A 35 5.44 5.51 15.37
CA ASP A 35 6.53 4.58 15.65
C ASP A 35 6.16 3.53 16.71
N ASP A 36 5.40 3.92 17.74
CA ASP A 36 5.00 2.98 18.81
C ASP A 36 4.09 1.85 18.30
N SER A 37 3.24 2.14 17.31
CA SER A 37 2.29 1.17 16.76
C SER A 37 2.71 0.60 15.42
N GLY A 38 3.73 1.17 14.76
CA GLY A 38 4.17 0.82 13.41
C GLY A 38 3.12 1.10 12.33
N LYS A 39 2.23 2.07 12.55
CA LYS A 39 1.07 2.31 11.67
C LYS A 39 1.26 3.52 10.77
N ILE A 40 0.78 3.38 9.54
CA ILE A 40 0.56 4.48 8.60
C ILE A 40 -0.91 4.89 8.65
N ILE A 41 -1.17 6.14 8.99
CA ILE A 41 -2.51 6.75 8.96
C ILE A 41 -2.57 7.68 7.75
N LEU A 42 -3.40 7.33 6.77
CA LEU A 42 -3.61 8.12 5.55
C LEU A 42 -4.76 9.09 5.75
N GLU A 43 -4.58 10.34 5.30
CA GLU A 43 -5.61 11.36 5.23
C GLU A 43 -6.17 11.44 3.80
N ILE A 44 -7.49 11.26 3.68
CA ILE A 44 -8.20 11.24 2.39
C ILE A 44 -9.17 12.41 2.38
N ASP A 45 -8.87 13.43 1.58
CA ASP A 45 -9.67 14.65 1.41
C ASP A 45 -10.45 14.68 0.09
N ASN A 46 -10.04 13.87 -0.89
CA ASN A 46 -10.59 13.86 -2.24
C ASN A 46 -11.18 12.49 -2.60
N LEU A 47 -12.46 12.31 -2.29
CA LEU A 47 -13.20 11.09 -2.64
C LEU A 47 -13.60 11.11 -4.11
N ASP A 48 -13.74 9.90 -4.69
CA ASP A 48 -14.17 9.63 -6.06
C ASP A 48 -13.25 10.27 -7.14
N SER A 49 -12.04 10.70 -6.75
CA SER A 49 -10.98 11.19 -7.64
C SER A 49 -10.02 10.06 -8.00
N GLU A 50 -9.79 9.85 -9.29
CA GLU A 50 -8.94 8.78 -9.80
C GLU A 50 -7.45 9.13 -9.65
N PHE A 51 -6.66 8.12 -9.30
CA PHE A 51 -5.20 8.16 -9.26
C PHE A 51 -4.60 6.83 -9.72
N LEU A 52 -3.31 6.82 -10.04
CA LEU A 52 -2.60 5.62 -10.43
C LEU A 52 -2.03 4.92 -9.19
N TYR A 53 -2.34 3.65 -9.02
CA TYR A 53 -1.70 2.76 -8.06
C TYR A 53 -0.81 1.76 -8.77
N ILE A 54 0.45 1.68 -8.35
CA ILE A 54 1.45 0.73 -8.84
C ILE A 54 2.05 0.02 -7.62
N ASN A 55 2.28 -1.27 -7.75
CA ASN A 55 3.14 -2.00 -6.82
C ASN A 55 4.36 -2.58 -7.55
N SER A 56 5.47 -2.70 -6.85
CA SER A 56 6.72 -3.26 -7.38
C SER A 56 7.51 -3.95 -6.27
N LEU A 57 8.62 -4.60 -6.62
CA LEU A 57 9.58 -5.12 -5.64
C LEU A 57 10.80 -4.20 -5.60
N SER A 58 11.00 -3.48 -4.52
CA SER A 58 12.20 -2.67 -4.28
C SER A 58 13.40 -3.54 -3.87
N ARG A 59 13.13 -4.72 -3.27
CA ARG A 59 14.09 -5.82 -3.04
C ARG A 59 13.40 -7.14 -3.37
N GLY A 60 14.02 -7.92 -4.25
CA GLY A 60 13.51 -9.21 -4.70
C GLY A 60 14.17 -10.40 -4.01
N VAL A 61 13.93 -11.59 -4.57
CA VAL A 61 14.44 -12.87 -4.04
C VAL A 61 15.88 -13.17 -4.51
N GLY A 62 16.32 -12.61 -5.64
CA GLY A 62 17.67 -12.79 -6.17
C GLY A 62 17.84 -13.97 -7.13
N ASN A 63 16.74 -14.50 -7.69
CA ASN A 63 16.76 -15.53 -8.72
C ASN A 63 15.77 -15.15 -9.84
N ASN A 64 16.32 -14.89 -11.03
CA ASN A 64 15.55 -14.41 -12.19
C ASN A 64 14.48 -15.40 -12.66
N ASP A 65 14.71 -16.71 -12.49
CA ASP A 65 13.76 -17.74 -12.91
C ASP A 65 12.46 -17.72 -12.07
N LEU A 66 12.50 -17.08 -10.89
CA LEU A 66 11.33 -16.86 -10.06
C LEU A 66 10.45 -15.70 -10.60
N GLY A 67 11.03 -14.74 -11.33
CA GLY A 67 10.37 -13.51 -11.75
C GLY A 67 9.92 -12.67 -10.55
N LEU A 68 10.74 -12.68 -9.48
CA LEU A 68 10.58 -11.90 -8.26
C LEU A 68 11.85 -11.08 -8.03
N ASP A 69 12.27 -10.36 -9.08
CA ASP A 69 13.51 -9.62 -9.08
C ASP A 69 13.34 -8.22 -8.49
N ARG A 70 14.45 -7.63 -8.06
CA ARG A 70 14.49 -6.23 -7.69
C ARG A 70 14.08 -5.37 -8.90
N GLY A 71 13.12 -4.46 -8.69
CA GLY A 71 12.59 -3.59 -9.74
C GLY A 71 11.45 -4.23 -10.55
N GLN A 72 11.06 -5.48 -10.23
CA GLN A 72 9.92 -6.12 -10.88
C GLN A 72 8.65 -5.31 -10.65
N LEU A 73 8.07 -4.80 -11.73
CA LEU A 73 6.80 -4.10 -11.68
C LEU A 73 5.64 -5.11 -11.55
N GLY A 74 4.71 -4.80 -10.68
CA GLY A 74 3.42 -5.44 -10.62
C GLY A 74 2.40 -4.78 -11.53
N ASN A 75 1.13 -4.95 -11.22
CA ASN A 75 0.06 -4.34 -12.01
C ASN A 75 -0.08 -2.84 -11.73
N SER A 76 -0.18 -2.05 -12.81
CA SER A 76 -0.62 -0.66 -12.73
C SER A 76 -2.15 -0.61 -12.79
N ARG A 77 -2.78 0.17 -11.91
CA ARG A 77 -4.23 0.27 -11.79
C ARG A 77 -4.65 1.72 -11.59
N ILE A 78 -5.64 2.17 -12.36
CA ILE A 78 -6.38 3.37 -12.00
C ILE A 78 -7.33 3.01 -10.88
N VAL A 79 -7.32 3.78 -9.81
CA VAL A 79 -8.13 3.52 -8.61
C VAL A 79 -8.67 4.83 -8.03
N TYR A 80 -9.67 4.74 -7.17
CA TYR A 80 -10.19 5.88 -6.41
C TYR A 80 -10.69 5.42 -5.04
N PHE A 81 -10.73 6.35 -4.10
CA PHE A 81 -11.35 6.13 -2.80
C PHE A 81 -12.82 6.55 -2.83
N THR A 82 -13.71 5.75 -2.27
CA THR A 82 -15.12 6.11 -2.12
C THR A 82 -15.64 5.73 -0.75
N LYS A 83 -16.51 6.58 -0.18
CA LYS A 83 -17.11 6.34 1.14
C LYS A 83 -18.36 5.47 1.00
N ARG A 84 -18.47 4.46 1.86
CA ARG A 84 -19.67 3.63 2.03
C ARG A 84 -19.89 3.35 3.53
N GLY A 85 -20.92 3.99 4.10
CA GLY A 85 -21.18 3.92 5.53
C GLY A 85 -19.98 4.42 6.35
N ASN A 86 -19.44 3.58 7.25
CA ASN A 86 -18.26 3.87 8.07
C ASN A 86 -16.95 3.36 7.44
N LYS A 87 -16.92 3.15 6.12
CA LYS A 87 -15.75 2.63 5.42
C LYS A 87 -15.36 3.52 4.24
N ILE A 88 -14.07 3.55 3.98
CA ILE A 88 -13.50 3.99 2.71
C ILE A 88 -13.12 2.74 1.92
N LEU A 89 -13.55 2.65 0.69
CA LEU A 89 -13.20 1.56 -0.22
C LEU A 89 -12.23 2.06 -1.28
N LEU A 90 -11.14 1.31 -1.50
CA LEU A 90 -10.26 1.50 -2.64
C LEU A 90 -10.82 0.69 -3.81
N ILE A 91 -11.25 1.36 -4.86
CA ILE A 91 -11.94 0.76 -6.00
C ILE A 91 -11.12 0.92 -7.27
N GLN A 92 -11.01 -0.17 -8.02
CA GLN A 92 -10.54 -0.18 -9.39
C GLN A 92 -11.76 -0.20 -10.31
N PRO A 93 -11.99 0.87 -11.14
CA PRO A 93 -13.06 0.88 -12.14
C PRO A 93 -12.77 -0.12 -13.25
N ASN A 94 -13.80 -0.54 -13.96
CA ASN A 94 -13.61 -1.31 -15.17
C ASN A 94 -13.40 -0.36 -16.35
N LEU A 95 -12.14 -0.20 -16.76
CA LEU A 95 -11.77 0.65 -17.90
C LEU A 95 -11.64 -0.14 -19.21
N LYS A 96 -11.87 -1.46 -19.19
CA LYS A 96 -11.85 -2.30 -20.38
C LYS A 96 -13.10 -2.11 -21.23
N TYR A 97 -14.23 -1.85 -20.57
CA TYR A 97 -15.53 -1.61 -21.22
C TYR A 97 -16.02 -0.23 -20.82
N ILE A 98 -15.92 0.71 -21.76
CA ILE A 98 -16.32 2.10 -21.58
C ILE A 98 -17.32 2.49 -22.66
N SER A 99 -18.23 3.39 -22.37
CA SER A 99 -19.12 4.03 -23.34
C SER A 99 -18.72 5.48 -23.51
N ASN A 100 -18.64 5.94 -24.74
CA ASN A 100 -18.46 7.33 -25.13
C ASN A 100 -19.76 7.92 -25.71
N SER A 101 -20.91 7.30 -25.42
CA SER A 101 -22.21 7.76 -25.90
C SER A 101 -22.59 9.11 -25.25
N SER A 102 -23.28 9.96 -26.00
CA SER A 102 -23.96 11.14 -25.45
C SER A 102 -25.22 10.79 -24.64
N ASN A 103 -25.67 9.52 -24.71
CA ASN A 103 -26.82 9.02 -23.96
C ASN A 103 -26.40 8.53 -22.58
N GLU A 104 -26.84 9.22 -21.53
CA GLU A 104 -26.52 8.89 -20.13
C GLU A 104 -27.01 7.48 -19.74
N LEU A 105 -28.13 6.98 -20.28
CA LEU A 105 -28.65 5.66 -19.96
C LEU A 105 -27.76 4.56 -20.53
N GLU A 106 -27.16 4.76 -21.70
CA GLU A 106 -26.17 3.82 -22.26
C GLU A 106 -24.89 3.81 -21.42
N ASN A 107 -24.39 4.97 -21.03
CA ASN A 107 -23.24 5.07 -20.14
C ASN A 107 -23.49 4.36 -18.81
N LYS A 108 -24.69 4.53 -18.24
CA LYS A 108 -25.11 3.87 -17.02
C LYS A 108 -25.20 2.34 -17.23
N ALA A 109 -25.84 1.91 -18.31
CA ALA A 109 -25.98 0.49 -18.62
C ALA A 109 -24.61 -0.22 -18.73
N VAL A 110 -23.62 0.39 -19.40
CA VAL A 110 -22.26 -0.16 -19.48
C VAL A 110 -21.61 -0.23 -18.11
N LYS A 111 -21.71 0.83 -17.30
CA LYS A 111 -21.15 0.84 -15.93
C LYS A 111 -21.78 -0.22 -15.01
N GLU A 112 -23.05 -0.54 -15.22
CA GLU A 112 -23.77 -1.54 -14.41
C GLU A 112 -23.56 -2.97 -14.94
N ALA A 113 -23.31 -3.14 -16.26
CA ALA A 113 -23.08 -4.45 -16.88
C ALA A 113 -21.71 -5.06 -16.56
N PHE A 114 -20.69 -4.22 -16.30
CA PHE A 114 -19.32 -4.67 -16.09
C PHE A 114 -18.83 -4.36 -14.68
N ALA A 115 -18.43 -5.41 -13.95
CA ALA A 115 -18.02 -5.30 -12.56
C ALA A 115 -16.74 -4.46 -12.39
N ARG A 116 -16.75 -3.62 -11.35
CA ARG A 116 -15.54 -3.01 -10.76
C ARG A 116 -14.98 -3.90 -9.66
N SER A 117 -13.74 -3.67 -9.26
CA SER A 117 -13.10 -4.43 -8.18
C SER A 117 -12.90 -3.55 -6.95
N VAL A 118 -13.29 -4.02 -5.79
CA VAL A 118 -12.89 -3.44 -4.50
C VAL A 118 -11.57 -4.10 -4.11
N LEU A 119 -10.48 -3.32 -4.09
CA LEU A 119 -9.16 -3.83 -3.77
C LEU A 119 -8.95 -3.92 -2.25
N PHE A 120 -9.51 -2.96 -1.50
CA PHE A 120 -9.44 -2.95 -0.04
C PHE A 120 -10.56 -2.10 0.57
N GLY A 121 -10.87 -2.36 1.85
CA GLY A 121 -11.83 -1.59 2.65
C GLY A 121 -11.20 -1.17 3.97
N PHE A 122 -11.22 0.14 4.25
CA PHE A 122 -10.65 0.75 5.44
C PHE A 122 -11.78 1.20 6.37
N GLU A 123 -11.65 0.92 7.66
CA GLU A 123 -12.49 1.56 8.69
C GLU A 123 -12.07 3.03 8.84
N ILE A 124 -13.04 3.95 8.95
CA ILE A 124 -12.77 5.35 9.25
C ILE A 124 -12.42 5.45 10.73
N ILE A 125 -11.20 5.89 11.05
CA ILE A 125 -10.73 6.11 12.42
C ILE A 125 -11.19 7.46 12.93
N GLU A 126 -11.05 8.49 12.09
CA GLU A 126 -11.36 9.88 12.42
C GLU A 126 -11.95 10.57 11.18
N LYS A 127 -12.89 11.47 11.42
CA LYS A 127 -13.46 12.34 10.39
C LYS A 127 -13.42 13.78 10.90
N SER A 128 -12.79 14.67 10.12
CA SER A 128 -12.80 16.12 10.34
C SER A 128 -13.23 16.80 9.05
N GLU A 129 -14.36 17.50 9.07
CA GLU A 129 -14.95 18.14 7.88
C GLU A 129 -15.06 17.15 6.70
N ASN A 130 -14.20 17.30 5.68
CA ASN A 130 -14.14 16.44 4.50
C ASN A 130 -12.93 15.51 4.47
N ILE A 131 -12.11 15.49 5.53
CA ILE A 131 -10.94 14.65 5.64
C ILE A 131 -11.31 13.36 6.42
N TYR A 132 -10.91 12.21 5.88
CA TYR A 132 -11.10 10.91 6.48
C TYR A 132 -9.74 10.27 6.78
N LYS A 133 -9.48 9.94 8.05
CA LYS A 133 -8.28 9.21 8.44
C LYS A 133 -8.54 7.72 8.49
N VAL A 134 -7.67 6.95 7.88
CA VAL A 134 -7.74 5.48 7.83
C VAL A 134 -6.39 4.84 8.13
N ASP A 135 -6.40 3.65 8.73
CA ASP A 135 -5.18 2.82 8.88
C ASP A 135 -4.87 2.13 7.54
N LEU A 136 -3.82 2.62 6.86
CA LEU A 136 -3.36 2.09 5.58
C LEU A 136 -2.51 0.83 5.75
N THR A 137 -1.96 0.58 6.94
CA THR A 137 -0.99 -0.48 7.23
C THR A 137 -1.45 -1.88 6.79
N PRO A 138 -2.72 -2.31 7.03
CA PRO A 138 -3.17 -3.64 6.61
C PRO A 138 -3.19 -3.83 5.09
N PHE A 139 -3.38 -2.76 4.32
CA PHE A 139 -3.28 -2.78 2.86
C PHE A 139 -1.82 -2.87 2.42
N LEU A 140 -0.94 -2.07 3.01
CA LEU A 140 0.49 -2.06 2.70
C LEU A 140 1.13 -3.42 3.03
N ILE A 141 0.81 -4.00 4.20
CA ILE A 141 1.25 -5.35 4.62
C ILE A 141 0.29 -6.40 4.05
N SER A 142 0.22 -6.46 2.72
CA SER A 142 -0.51 -7.47 1.96
C SER A 142 0.32 -7.95 0.77
N ASP A 143 0.06 -9.15 0.27
CA ASP A 143 0.75 -9.72 -0.90
C ASP A 143 0.18 -9.12 -2.21
N ALA A 144 0.32 -7.81 -2.40
CA ALA A 144 -0.22 -7.11 -3.58
C ALA A 144 0.54 -7.47 -4.86
N HIS A 145 1.81 -7.86 -4.74
CA HIS A 145 2.63 -8.30 -5.88
C HIS A 145 2.34 -9.75 -6.29
N GLY A 146 1.73 -10.56 -5.40
CA GLY A 146 1.41 -11.95 -5.65
C GLY A 146 2.61 -12.89 -5.50
N VAL A 147 3.52 -12.59 -4.57
CA VAL A 147 4.73 -13.39 -4.29
C VAL A 147 4.38 -14.84 -3.99
N SER A 148 3.39 -15.08 -3.12
CA SER A 148 2.94 -16.43 -2.76
C SER A 148 2.43 -17.20 -3.98
N GLN A 149 1.68 -16.53 -4.86
CA GLN A 149 1.17 -17.13 -6.07
C GLN A 149 2.28 -17.43 -7.07
N ARG A 150 3.23 -16.51 -7.23
CA ARG A 150 4.39 -16.67 -8.12
C ARG A 150 5.26 -17.85 -7.72
N LEU A 151 5.57 -17.99 -6.42
CA LEU A 151 6.32 -19.12 -5.88
C LEU A 151 5.63 -20.47 -6.12
N ARG A 152 4.29 -20.49 -6.03
CA ARG A 152 3.51 -21.69 -6.34
C ARG A 152 3.57 -22.06 -7.83
N TYR A 153 3.40 -21.07 -8.70
CA TYR A 153 3.45 -21.29 -10.16
C TYR A 153 4.83 -21.74 -10.68
N SER A 154 5.91 -21.27 -10.02
CA SER A 154 7.27 -21.72 -10.32
C SER A 154 7.65 -23.04 -9.66
N ASN A 155 6.70 -23.75 -9.02
CA ASN A 155 6.94 -24.96 -8.23
C ASN A 155 8.03 -24.79 -7.15
N SER A 156 8.19 -23.60 -6.62
CA SER A 156 9.22 -23.25 -5.63
C SER A 156 8.76 -23.43 -4.18
N GLY A 157 7.49 -23.78 -3.99
CA GLY A 157 6.92 -24.09 -2.68
C GLY A 157 5.60 -23.39 -2.41
N SER A 158 5.07 -23.65 -1.21
CA SER A 158 3.84 -23.03 -0.71
C SER A 158 4.20 -22.10 0.44
N TYR A 159 3.96 -20.81 0.24
CA TYR A 159 4.27 -19.75 1.19
C TYR A 159 3.05 -18.89 1.47
N ASN A 160 2.96 -18.40 2.70
CA ASN A 160 1.96 -17.43 3.12
C ASN A 160 2.63 -16.23 3.76
N LEU A 161 2.05 -15.04 3.54
CA LEU A 161 2.51 -13.82 4.19
C LEU A 161 2.40 -13.96 5.72
N ASN A 162 3.51 -13.72 6.41
CA ASN A 162 3.58 -13.67 7.86
C ASN A 162 3.62 -12.21 8.32
N LYS A 163 2.47 -11.69 8.72
CA LYS A 163 2.33 -10.28 9.11
C LYS A 163 3.14 -9.92 10.36
N SER A 164 3.35 -10.88 11.29
CA SER A 164 4.14 -10.63 12.50
C SER A 164 5.65 -10.49 12.24
N MET A 165 6.09 -10.93 11.05
CA MET A 165 7.49 -10.80 10.59
C MET A 165 7.60 -9.78 9.44
N SER A 166 6.61 -8.91 9.29
CA SER A 166 6.54 -7.88 8.24
C SER A 166 6.38 -6.51 8.88
N ALA A 167 6.94 -5.47 8.25
CA ALA A 167 6.95 -4.11 8.80
C ALA A 167 7.04 -3.05 7.70
N ILE A 168 6.69 -1.81 8.03
CA ILE A 168 6.93 -0.64 7.18
C ILE A 168 8.44 -0.35 7.15
N ASP A 169 8.99 -0.08 5.96
CA ASP A 169 10.36 0.38 5.75
C ASP A 169 10.35 1.89 5.51
N LEU A 170 10.76 2.67 6.52
CA LEU A 170 10.70 4.13 6.46
C LEU A 170 11.77 4.76 5.58
N ASP A 171 12.88 4.07 5.31
CA ASP A 171 13.98 4.62 4.51
C ASP A 171 13.51 5.06 3.11
N ARG A 172 12.53 4.35 2.57
CA ARG A 172 11.95 4.55 1.24
C ARG A 172 10.49 4.99 1.25
N THR A 173 9.91 5.23 2.42
CA THR A 173 8.58 5.80 2.57
C THR A 173 8.68 7.31 2.49
N LYS A 174 8.05 7.93 1.48
CA LYS A 174 8.21 9.35 1.14
C LYS A 174 6.90 9.95 0.64
N ALA A 175 6.73 11.25 0.84
CA ALA A 175 5.67 12.04 0.22
C ALA A 175 6.26 13.09 -0.71
N PHE A 176 5.62 13.27 -1.87
CA PHE A 176 5.95 14.25 -2.89
C PHE A 176 4.67 14.95 -3.35
N PRO A 177 4.74 16.13 -3.98
CA PRO A 177 3.54 16.87 -4.41
C PRO A 177 2.62 16.11 -5.39
N GLU A 178 3.14 15.15 -6.15
CA GLU A 178 2.39 14.41 -7.16
C GLU A 178 2.35 12.90 -6.93
N ASN A 179 3.03 12.41 -5.89
CA ASN A 179 3.00 10.98 -5.51
C ASN A 179 3.35 10.77 -4.05
N ILE A 180 2.89 9.64 -3.52
CA ILE A 180 3.33 9.11 -2.23
C ILE A 180 3.81 7.69 -2.40
N GLU A 181 4.86 7.35 -1.66
CA GLU A 181 5.61 6.11 -1.80
C GLU A 181 5.72 5.41 -0.46
N PHE A 182 5.37 4.13 -0.43
CA PHE A 182 5.50 3.28 0.76
C PHE A 182 6.35 2.06 0.41
N ASP A 183 7.32 1.76 1.24
CA ASP A 183 8.10 0.53 1.15
C ASP A 183 7.82 -0.35 2.36
N VAL A 184 7.63 -1.64 2.13
CA VAL A 184 7.28 -2.59 3.19
C VAL A 184 8.13 -3.85 3.08
N LEU A 185 8.69 -4.26 4.19
CA LEU A 185 9.36 -5.54 4.34
C LEU A 185 8.30 -6.60 4.57
N LEU A 186 8.15 -7.53 3.63
CA LEU A 186 7.21 -8.63 3.69
C LEU A 186 7.93 -9.95 3.82
N THR A 187 7.64 -10.70 4.88
CA THR A 187 8.17 -12.03 5.10
C THR A 187 7.11 -13.09 4.83
N PHE A 188 7.46 -14.04 3.99
CA PHE A 188 6.64 -15.20 3.63
C PHE A 188 7.19 -16.43 4.29
N THR A 189 6.38 -17.14 5.05
CA THR A 189 6.76 -18.39 5.69
C THR A 189 6.10 -19.56 4.99
N GLY A 190 6.85 -20.65 4.82
CA GLY A 190 6.31 -21.80 4.12
C GLY A 190 7.29 -22.95 3.92
N ASN A 191 6.89 -23.87 3.05
CA ASN A 191 7.65 -25.06 2.73
C ASN A 191 8.29 -24.93 1.34
N PRO A 192 9.62 -24.73 1.27
CA PRO A 192 10.32 -24.59 -0.01
C PRO A 192 10.32 -25.93 -0.78
N SER A 193 10.13 -25.84 -2.10
CA SER A 193 10.24 -26.93 -3.06
C SER A 193 11.29 -26.58 -4.11
N GLY A 194 11.96 -27.59 -4.65
CA GLY A 194 13.01 -27.38 -5.64
C GLY A 194 14.22 -26.60 -5.11
N ASN A 195 15.02 -26.05 -6.00
CA ASN A 195 16.29 -25.39 -5.67
C ASN A 195 16.31 -23.87 -5.87
N LEU A 196 15.32 -23.29 -6.57
CA LEU A 196 15.34 -21.87 -6.94
C LEU A 196 15.38 -20.94 -5.72
N VAL A 197 14.55 -21.21 -4.69
CA VAL A 197 14.57 -20.45 -3.44
C VAL A 197 15.74 -20.88 -2.55
N ARG A 198 16.02 -22.19 -2.49
CA ARG A 198 17.07 -22.74 -1.61
C ARG A 198 18.47 -22.23 -1.94
N SER A 199 18.75 -21.93 -3.21
CA SER A 199 20.06 -21.48 -3.66
C SER A 199 20.36 -20.01 -3.31
N VAL A 200 19.33 -19.21 -3.02
CA VAL A 200 19.46 -17.74 -2.86
C VAL A 200 18.98 -17.22 -1.51
N THR A 201 18.32 -18.08 -0.71
CA THR A 201 17.76 -17.65 0.58
C THR A 201 18.47 -18.34 1.73
N PRO A 202 18.98 -17.60 2.73
CA PRO A 202 19.70 -18.19 3.88
C PRO A 202 18.84 -19.19 4.67
N THR A 203 17.56 -18.86 4.88
CA THR A 203 16.56 -19.72 5.51
C THR A 203 15.38 -19.89 4.55
N PRO A 204 15.37 -20.93 3.72
CA PRO A 204 14.38 -21.06 2.64
C PRO A 204 12.93 -21.13 3.10
N SER A 205 12.65 -21.46 4.35
CA SER A 205 11.30 -21.42 4.94
C SER A 205 10.81 -20.00 5.29
N ASN A 206 11.71 -19.00 5.30
CA ASN A 206 11.43 -17.60 5.62
C ASN A 206 11.98 -16.71 4.52
N LEU A 207 11.17 -16.42 3.52
CA LEU A 207 11.54 -15.61 2.37
C LEU A 207 11.06 -14.17 2.60
N THR A 208 11.99 -13.21 2.51
CA THR A 208 11.67 -11.78 2.71
C THR A 208 11.97 -10.99 1.44
N VAL A 209 11.03 -10.15 1.06
CA VAL A 209 11.14 -9.15 -0.03
C VAL A 209 10.75 -7.77 0.49
N ASN A 210 11.14 -6.71 -0.20
CA ASN A 210 10.52 -5.40 0.01
C ASN A 210 9.56 -5.12 -1.14
N GLN A 211 8.30 -4.91 -0.79
CA GLN A 211 7.25 -4.48 -1.70
C GLN A 211 7.08 -2.97 -1.60
N HIS A 212 7.03 -2.33 -2.75
CA HIS A 212 6.87 -0.90 -2.90
C HIS A 212 5.48 -0.59 -3.44
N HIS A 213 4.81 0.40 -2.85
CA HIS A 213 3.51 0.90 -3.28
C HIS A 213 3.63 2.37 -3.63
N SER A 214 3.19 2.72 -4.83
CA SER A 214 3.16 4.09 -5.33
C SER A 214 1.72 4.53 -5.60
N PHE A 215 1.30 5.64 -5.01
CA PHE A 215 0.07 6.35 -5.36
C PHE A 215 0.47 7.61 -6.09
N VAL A 216 0.09 7.71 -7.36
CA VAL A 216 0.55 8.77 -8.26
C VAL A 216 -0.65 9.54 -8.80
N LYS A 217 -0.59 10.86 -8.69
CA LYS A 217 -1.57 11.77 -9.27
C LYS A 217 -1.61 11.59 -10.79
N LEU A 218 -2.80 11.51 -11.34
CA LEU A 218 -2.95 11.48 -12.80
C LEU A 218 -2.63 12.85 -13.40
N PRO A 219 -2.07 12.90 -14.61
CA PRO A 219 -1.87 14.13 -15.35
C PRO A 219 -3.24 14.80 -15.65
N ASP A 220 -3.18 16.07 -16.00
CA ASP A 220 -4.37 16.78 -16.47
C ASP A 220 -4.93 16.17 -17.77
N ASN A 221 -6.21 16.47 -18.06
CA ASN A 221 -6.89 15.97 -19.27
C ASN A 221 -6.65 16.84 -20.51
N ASN A 222 -5.59 17.66 -20.56
CA ASN A 222 -5.30 18.56 -21.68
C ASN A 222 -4.75 17.86 -22.92
N TYR A 223 -4.43 16.56 -22.82
CA TYR A 223 -4.00 15.77 -23.96
C TYR A 223 -5.14 15.49 -24.93
N ALA A 224 -4.99 15.86 -26.20
CA ALA A 224 -5.95 15.55 -27.26
C ALA A 224 -5.98 14.04 -27.51
N LYS A 225 -7.05 13.38 -27.07
CA LYS A 225 -7.24 11.93 -27.26
C LYS A 225 -7.41 11.62 -28.75
N ARG A 226 -6.72 10.62 -29.27
CA ARG A 226 -6.96 10.07 -30.59
C ARG A 226 -8.14 9.12 -30.53
N ASN A 227 -9.03 9.22 -31.52
CA ASN A 227 -10.06 8.20 -31.70
C ASN A 227 -9.43 6.92 -32.26
N PHE A 228 -9.80 5.77 -31.68
CA PHE A 228 -9.41 4.49 -32.20
C PHE A 228 -10.09 4.28 -33.57
N ASP A 229 -9.29 3.94 -34.60
CA ASP A 229 -9.80 3.48 -35.88
C ASP A 229 -9.37 2.01 -36.06
N PRO A 230 -10.33 1.05 -36.12
CA PRO A 230 -10.02 -0.36 -36.22
C PRO A 230 -9.22 -0.71 -37.50
N ARG A 231 -9.18 0.18 -38.48
CA ARG A 231 -8.39 0.01 -39.72
C ARG A 231 -6.92 0.37 -39.55
N SER A 232 -6.57 1.11 -38.50
CA SER A 232 -5.20 1.61 -38.31
C SER A 232 -4.26 0.57 -37.68
N GLY A 233 -4.77 -0.55 -37.21
CA GLY A 233 -3.96 -1.63 -36.66
C GLY A 233 -3.08 -1.18 -35.48
N SER A 234 -3.60 -0.38 -34.57
CA SER A 234 -2.86 -0.03 -33.33
C SER A 234 -2.70 -1.26 -32.44
N ASN A 235 -1.47 -1.61 -32.12
CA ASN A 235 -1.11 -2.56 -31.09
C ASN A 235 -1.12 -1.88 -29.71
#